data_902011e733f8a90d71af993b2abbf982
#
_entry.id   902011e733f8a90d71af993b2abbf982
#
_cell.length_a   1.000
_cell.length_b   1.000
_cell.length_c   1.000
_cell.angle_alpha   90.00
_cell.angle_beta   90.00
_cell.angle_gamma   90.00
#
_symmetry.space_group_name_H-M   'P 1'
#
loop_
_entity.id
_entity.type
_entity.pdbx_description
1 polymer ?
#
loop_
_entity_poly.entity_id
_entity_poly.type
_entity_poly.pdbx_seq_one_letter_code
_entity_poly.pdbx_strand_id
1 'polypeptide(L)'
;IGGGVIGLEMASIYARLGAKVSVVEFMDSLIPTMDRGLGKELRRVLGKIGIEFFLSHKVTGATREGDAVTVTATNAKGEEVKFEGDYCLVAVGRAPYTAGLNLEAAGIEMEERGRIKVDAHMQTNVPGIYAIGDVIRGAMLAHKAEEEGMFVAETIVGQKPHINYLLIPGVVYTWPEVAGVGYTEEQLKEQGTAYKVGSFPFKASGRARASGDTDGFVKVLADTTTDEILGVHMIGPRIADLIAEAVTAMEFRASAEDVARMSHAH
;
A
#
# COMPACT_ATOMS: atom_id res chain seq x y z
N ILE A 1 -11.47 -12.53 2.58
CA ILE A 1 -10.78 -12.87 1.32
C ILE A 1 -9.98 -11.66 0.88
N GLY A 2 -8.64 -11.80 0.74
CA GLY A 2 -7.71 -10.75 0.35
C GLY A 2 -6.84 -10.24 1.50
N GLY A 3 -5.50 -10.36 1.33
CA GLY A 3 -4.44 -9.91 2.26
C GLY A 3 -3.83 -8.56 1.87
N GLY A 4 -4.56 -7.75 1.09
CA GLY A 4 -4.21 -6.37 0.78
C GLY A 4 -4.59 -5.40 1.90
N VAL A 5 -4.39 -4.10 1.66
CA VAL A 5 -4.58 -3.02 2.65
C VAL A 5 -5.95 -3.11 3.32
N ILE A 6 -7.04 -3.04 2.55
CA ILE A 6 -8.42 -3.02 3.08
C ILE A 6 -8.72 -4.29 3.89
N GLY A 7 -8.34 -5.46 3.35
CA GLY A 7 -8.57 -6.75 4.03
C GLY A 7 -7.89 -6.82 5.39
N LEU A 8 -6.66 -6.33 5.50
CA LEU A 8 -5.89 -6.36 6.75
C LEU A 8 -6.34 -5.32 7.77
N GLU A 9 -6.73 -4.13 7.33
CA GLU A 9 -7.31 -3.11 8.20
C GLU A 9 -8.61 -3.64 8.83
N MET A 10 -9.53 -4.18 8.04
CA MET A 10 -10.76 -4.78 8.54
C MET A 10 -10.49 -6.01 9.43
N ALA A 11 -9.58 -6.89 9.02
CA ALA A 11 -9.18 -8.04 9.83
C ALA A 11 -8.65 -7.61 11.22
N SER A 12 -7.82 -6.56 11.26
CA SER A 12 -7.29 -6.00 12.51
C SER A 12 -8.39 -5.45 13.42
N ILE A 13 -9.37 -4.72 12.85
CA ILE A 13 -10.51 -4.18 13.59
C ILE A 13 -11.36 -5.30 14.18
N TYR A 14 -11.79 -6.27 13.37
CA TYR A 14 -12.66 -7.35 13.83
C TYR A 14 -11.98 -8.27 14.83
N ALA A 15 -10.70 -8.58 14.64
CA ALA A 15 -9.94 -9.37 15.62
C ALA A 15 -9.87 -8.66 16.98
N ARG A 16 -9.65 -7.34 17.01
CA ARG A 16 -9.63 -6.54 18.25
C ARG A 16 -11.00 -6.42 18.91
N LEU A 17 -12.07 -6.52 18.14
CA LEU A 17 -13.44 -6.59 18.65
C LEU A 17 -13.84 -8.00 19.14
N GLY A 18 -12.93 -8.97 19.08
CA GLY A 18 -13.12 -10.33 19.62
C GLY A 18 -13.58 -11.37 18.58
N ALA A 19 -13.64 -11.02 17.29
CA ALA A 19 -13.94 -12.00 16.26
C ALA A 19 -12.72 -12.92 16.00
N LYS A 20 -12.98 -14.20 15.73
CA LYS A 20 -11.96 -15.10 15.16
C LYS A 20 -11.84 -14.80 13.66
N VAL A 21 -10.66 -14.38 13.23
CA VAL A 21 -10.44 -13.93 11.86
C VAL A 21 -9.46 -14.84 11.12
N SER A 22 -9.87 -15.32 9.94
CA SER A 22 -9.03 -16.03 9.00
C SER A 22 -8.89 -15.21 7.71
N VAL A 23 -7.67 -14.90 7.31
CA VAL A 23 -7.36 -14.17 6.07
C VAL A 23 -6.89 -15.16 5.01
N VAL A 24 -7.63 -15.25 3.91
CA VAL A 24 -7.30 -16.13 2.77
C VAL A 24 -6.80 -15.28 1.62
N GLU A 25 -5.53 -15.46 1.23
CA GLU A 25 -4.83 -14.63 0.24
C GLU A 25 -4.27 -15.50 -0.91
N PHE A 26 -4.48 -15.04 -2.13
CA PHE A 26 -3.97 -15.69 -3.34
C PHE A 26 -2.44 -15.60 -3.47
N MET A 27 -1.87 -14.45 -3.11
CA MET A 27 -0.43 -14.23 -3.17
C MET A 27 0.30 -14.98 -2.05
N ASP A 28 1.61 -15.12 -2.19
CA ASP A 28 2.50 -15.71 -1.19
C ASP A 28 2.88 -14.74 -0.05
N SER A 29 2.40 -13.51 -0.10
CA SER A 29 2.70 -12.43 0.86
C SER A 29 1.49 -11.55 1.12
N LEU A 30 1.48 -10.89 2.28
CA LEU A 30 0.54 -9.80 2.59
C LEU A 30 1.02 -8.50 1.95
N ILE A 31 0.07 -7.58 1.69
CA ILE A 31 0.35 -6.25 1.08
C ILE A 31 1.38 -6.32 -0.06
N PRO A 32 1.14 -7.13 -1.11
CA PRO A 32 2.14 -7.47 -2.12
C PRO A 32 2.65 -6.28 -2.95
N THR A 33 2.00 -5.13 -2.85
CA THR A 33 2.42 -3.87 -3.50
C THR A 33 3.45 -3.08 -2.69
N MET A 34 3.74 -3.50 -1.46
CA MET A 34 4.73 -2.89 -0.57
C MET A 34 5.97 -3.79 -0.43
N ASP A 35 7.03 -3.26 0.20
CA ASP A 35 8.24 -4.04 0.49
C ASP A 35 7.92 -5.33 1.25
N ARG A 36 8.47 -6.46 0.82
CA ARG A 36 8.16 -7.80 1.38
C ARG A 36 8.51 -7.92 2.88
N GLY A 37 9.49 -7.15 3.35
CA GLY A 37 9.82 -7.10 4.77
C GLY A 37 8.66 -6.60 5.63
N LEU A 38 7.91 -5.61 5.12
CA LEU A 38 6.71 -5.08 5.79
C LEU A 38 5.61 -6.14 5.87
N GLY A 39 5.29 -6.82 4.78
CA GLY A 39 4.26 -7.87 4.76
C GLY A 39 4.59 -9.02 5.71
N LYS A 40 5.86 -9.43 5.76
CA LYS A 40 6.35 -10.47 6.69
C LYS A 40 6.19 -10.06 8.15
N GLU A 41 6.58 -8.85 8.49
CA GLU A 41 6.49 -8.36 9.87
C GLU A 41 5.04 -8.12 10.27
N LEU A 42 4.22 -7.55 9.39
CA LEU A 42 2.79 -7.34 9.64
C LEU A 42 2.07 -8.66 9.92
N ARG A 43 2.35 -9.71 9.13
CA ARG A 43 1.85 -11.06 9.38
C ARG A 43 2.22 -11.56 10.78
N ARG A 44 3.48 -11.35 11.19
CA ARG A 44 3.97 -11.76 12.51
C ARG A 44 3.22 -11.05 13.64
N VAL A 45 3.02 -9.75 13.50
CA VAL A 45 2.39 -8.94 14.56
C VAL A 45 0.89 -9.18 14.62
N LEU A 46 0.20 -9.20 13.50
CA LEU A 46 -1.24 -9.49 13.46
C LEU A 46 -1.56 -10.92 13.89
N GLY A 47 -0.64 -11.87 13.67
CA GLY A 47 -0.76 -13.23 14.19
C GLY A 47 -0.76 -13.28 15.73
N LYS A 48 -0.11 -12.34 16.43
CA LYS A 48 -0.12 -12.26 17.90
C LYS A 48 -1.51 -11.93 18.48
N ILE A 49 -2.34 -11.23 17.70
CA ILE A 49 -3.72 -10.92 18.11
C ILE A 49 -4.73 -11.98 17.62
N GLY A 50 -4.24 -13.12 17.14
CA GLY A 50 -5.06 -14.29 16.82
C GLY A 50 -5.56 -14.36 15.37
N ILE A 51 -5.07 -13.51 14.47
CA ILE A 51 -5.43 -13.60 13.04
C ILE A 51 -4.66 -14.76 12.40
N GLU A 52 -5.38 -15.67 11.76
CA GLU A 52 -4.82 -16.78 10.99
C GLU A 52 -4.66 -16.36 9.50
N PHE A 53 -3.52 -16.71 8.89
CA PHE A 53 -3.20 -16.32 7.51
C PHE A 53 -2.96 -17.56 6.63
N PHE A 54 -3.74 -17.66 5.57
CA PHE A 54 -3.66 -18.71 4.56
C PHE A 54 -3.22 -18.08 3.24
N LEU A 55 -1.90 -18.01 3.03
CA LEU A 55 -1.27 -17.47 1.82
C LEU A 55 -1.21 -18.54 0.73
N SER A 56 -1.09 -18.11 -0.53
CA SER A 56 -1.09 -19.00 -1.71
C SER A 56 -2.36 -19.87 -1.79
N HIS A 57 -3.50 -19.30 -1.42
CA HIS A 57 -4.80 -19.95 -1.49
C HIS A 57 -5.70 -19.22 -2.47
N LYS A 58 -6.04 -19.88 -3.57
CA LYS A 58 -6.95 -19.35 -4.59
C LYS A 58 -8.39 -19.65 -4.20
N VAL A 59 -9.13 -18.63 -3.78
CA VAL A 59 -10.58 -18.77 -3.51
C VAL A 59 -11.30 -19.08 -4.83
N THR A 60 -12.12 -20.14 -4.79
CA THR A 60 -12.90 -20.61 -5.92
C THR A 60 -14.40 -20.38 -5.76
N GLY A 61 -14.87 -20.14 -4.53
CA GLY A 61 -16.26 -19.84 -4.25
C GLY A 61 -16.51 -19.44 -2.82
N ALA A 62 -17.66 -18.81 -2.60
CA ALA A 62 -18.21 -18.54 -1.27
C ALA A 62 -19.72 -18.77 -1.34
N THR A 63 -20.26 -19.56 -0.41
CA THR A 63 -21.68 -19.90 -0.33
C THR A 63 -22.20 -19.55 1.05
N ARG A 64 -23.48 -19.17 1.13
CA ARG A 64 -24.18 -18.93 2.40
C ARG A 64 -25.33 -19.92 2.53
N GLU A 65 -25.38 -20.62 3.65
CA GLU A 65 -26.48 -21.51 4.02
C GLU A 65 -26.98 -21.13 5.41
N GLY A 66 -28.16 -20.51 5.46
CA GLY A 66 -28.69 -19.90 6.69
C GLY A 66 -27.78 -18.78 7.18
N ASP A 67 -27.25 -18.93 8.39
CA ASP A 67 -26.34 -17.98 9.02
C ASP A 67 -24.87 -18.37 8.87
N ALA A 68 -24.56 -19.50 8.26
CA ALA A 68 -23.20 -19.96 8.01
C ALA A 68 -22.71 -19.59 6.61
N VAL A 69 -21.45 -19.20 6.51
CA VAL A 69 -20.75 -18.94 5.24
C VAL A 69 -19.60 -19.94 5.10
N THR A 70 -19.51 -20.58 3.95
CA THR A 70 -18.38 -21.46 3.59
C THR A 70 -17.62 -20.83 2.42
N VAL A 71 -16.31 -20.60 2.62
CA VAL A 71 -15.39 -20.17 1.58
C VAL A 71 -14.56 -21.37 1.15
N THR A 72 -14.56 -21.67 -0.16
CA THR A 72 -13.77 -22.76 -0.75
C THR A 72 -12.57 -22.16 -1.46
N ALA A 73 -11.38 -22.73 -1.23
CA ALA A 73 -10.15 -22.32 -1.87
C ALA A 73 -9.30 -23.53 -2.28
N THR A 74 -8.39 -23.31 -3.23
CA THR A 74 -7.36 -24.28 -3.59
C THR A 74 -6.02 -23.79 -3.06
N ASN A 75 -5.32 -24.62 -2.29
CA ASN A 75 -4.00 -24.29 -1.74
C ASN A 75 -2.87 -24.47 -2.80
N ALA A 76 -1.63 -24.13 -2.44
CA ALA A 76 -0.47 -24.24 -3.31
C ALA A 76 -0.18 -25.68 -3.83
N LYS A 77 -0.72 -26.71 -3.16
CA LYS A 77 -0.60 -28.11 -3.58
C LYS A 77 -1.71 -28.56 -4.51
N GLY A 78 -2.70 -27.71 -4.80
CA GLY A 78 -3.87 -28.05 -5.60
C GLY A 78 -4.99 -28.74 -4.80
N GLU A 79 -4.89 -28.78 -3.48
CA GLU A 79 -5.89 -29.39 -2.60
C GLU A 79 -7.00 -28.39 -2.28
N GLU A 80 -8.25 -28.86 -2.25
CA GLU A 80 -9.38 -28.07 -1.83
C GLU A 80 -9.38 -27.90 -0.29
N VAL A 81 -9.54 -26.65 0.15
CA VAL A 81 -9.64 -26.27 1.56
C VAL A 81 -10.91 -25.46 1.77
N LYS A 82 -11.63 -25.68 2.88
CA LYS A 82 -12.83 -24.96 3.25
C LYS A 82 -12.62 -24.18 4.53
N PHE A 83 -13.18 -22.98 4.56
CA PHE A 83 -13.20 -22.08 5.72
C PHE A 83 -14.65 -21.78 6.05
N GLU A 84 -15.04 -22.00 7.30
CA GLU A 84 -16.40 -21.75 7.79
C GLU A 84 -16.42 -20.55 8.73
N GLY A 85 -17.48 -19.76 8.69
CA GLY A 85 -17.66 -18.62 9.55
C GLY A 85 -19.06 -18.03 9.43
N ASP A 86 -19.33 -17.01 10.26
CA ASP A 86 -20.60 -16.29 10.27
C ASP A 86 -20.65 -15.22 9.15
N TYR A 87 -19.48 -14.66 8.80
CA TYR A 87 -19.34 -13.60 7.79
C TYR A 87 -18.15 -13.85 6.87
N CYS A 88 -18.31 -13.43 5.62
CA CYS A 88 -17.22 -13.37 4.65
C CYS A 88 -17.08 -11.94 4.12
N LEU A 89 -15.93 -11.32 4.39
CA LEU A 89 -15.55 -10.05 3.78
C LEU A 89 -14.76 -10.32 2.49
N VAL A 90 -15.17 -9.70 1.39
CA VAL A 90 -14.46 -9.78 0.10
C VAL A 90 -13.71 -8.47 -0.12
N ALA A 91 -12.37 -8.53 -0.06
CA ALA A 91 -11.46 -7.38 -0.19
C ALA A 91 -10.35 -7.68 -1.21
N VAL A 92 -10.74 -8.15 -2.40
CA VAL A 92 -9.82 -8.66 -3.45
C VAL A 92 -9.33 -7.60 -4.42
N GLY A 93 -9.53 -6.32 -4.10
CA GLY A 93 -9.08 -5.18 -4.88
C GLY A 93 -10.23 -4.23 -5.26
N ARG A 94 -9.88 -3.21 -6.03
CA ARG A 94 -10.77 -2.15 -6.50
C ARG A 94 -10.69 -2.03 -8.01
N ALA A 95 -11.78 -1.64 -8.63
CA ALA A 95 -11.86 -1.31 -10.05
C ALA A 95 -12.35 0.14 -10.21
N PRO A 96 -11.93 0.85 -11.27
CA PRO A 96 -12.48 2.15 -11.59
C PRO A 96 -14.00 2.06 -11.76
N TYR A 97 -14.74 3.02 -11.22
CA TYR A 97 -16.19 3.10 -11.41
C TYR A 97 -16.51 4.26 -12.34
N THR A 98 -16.77 3.94 -13.60
CA THR A 98 -17.08 4.89 -14.67
C THR A 98 -18.50 4.75 -15.21
N ALA A 99 -19.30 3.85 -14.63
CA ALA A 99 -20.68 3.63 -15.06
C ALA A 99 -21.54 4.91 -14.88
N GLY A 100 -22.32 5.23 -15.89
CA GLY A 100 -23.21 6.41 -15.89
C GLY A 100 -22.54 7.73 -16.32
N LEU A 101 -21.21 7.76 -16.57
CA LEU A 101 -20.53 8.95 -17.06
C LEU A 101 -20.73 9.20 -18.56
N ASN A 102 -21.29 8.22 -19.28
CA ASN A 102 -21.56 8.31 -20.73
C ASN A 102 -20.32 8.72 -21.56
N LEU A 103 -19.18 8.12 -21.23
CA LEU A 103 -17.87 8.47 -21.79
C LEU A 103 -17.79 8.29 -23.32
N GLU A 104 -18.50 7.27 -23.86
CA GLU A 104 -18.57 7.01 -25.29
C GLU A 104 -19.21 8.17 -26.06
N ALA A 105 -20.31 8.76 -25.50
CA ALA A 105 -20.96 9.91 -26.14
C ALA A 105 -20.07 11.16 -26.17
N ALA A 106 -19.14 11.27 -25.21
CA ALA A 106 -18.11 12.32 -25.21
C ALA A 106 -16.87 11.97 -26.06
N GLY A 107 -16.80 10.76 -26.62
CA GLY A 107 -15.66 10.28 -27.40
C GLY A 107 -14.40 10.03 -26.59
N ILE A 108 -14.54 9.79 -25.28
CA ILE A 108 -13.41 9.57 -24.37
C ILE A 108 -12.88 8.14 -24.50
N GLU A 109 -11.58 8.01 -24.72
CA GLU A 109 -10.88 6.73 -24.82
C GLU A 109 -10.66 6.10 -23.45
N MET A 110 -10.83 4.77 -23.40
CA MET A 110 -10.59 3.95 -22.22
C MET A 110 -9.32 3.11 -22.37
N GLU A 111 -8.60 2.90 -21.26
CA GLU A 111 -7.52 1.94 -21.16
C GLU A 111 -8.05 0.58 -20.66
N GLU A 112 -7.15 -0.40 -20.60
CA GLU A 112 -7.41 -1.70 -19.98
C GLU A 112 -7.97 -1.55 -18.55
N ARG A 113 -8.79 -2.51 -18.16
CA ARG A 113 -9.44 -2.57 -16.83
C ARG A 113 -10.41 -1.41 -16.55
N GLY A 114 -10.96 -0.76 -17.57
CA GLY A 114 -11.98 0.27 -17.42
C GLY A 114 -11.49 1.61 -16.88
N ARG A 115 -10.22 1.93 -17.09
CA ARG A 115 -9.63 3.24 -16.75
C ARG A 115 -9.81 4.23 -17.88
N ILE A 116 -9.97 5.51 -17.54
CA ILE A 116 -9.94 6.59 -18.52
C ILE A 116 -8.49 6.82 -18.94
N LYS A 117 -8.24 6.83 -20.25
CA LYS A 117 -6.94 7.11 -20.80
C LYS A 117 -6.63 8.61 -20.72
N VAL A 118 -5.48 8.94 -20.15
CA VAL A 118 -4.99 10.31 -20.03
C VAL A 118 -3.51 10.40 -20.42
N ASP A 119 -3.11 11.58 -20.88
CA ASP A 119 -1.72 11.92 -21.16
C ASP A 119 -0.92 12.23 -19.87
N ALA A 120 0.29 12.79 -20.01
CA ALA A 120 1.12 13.19 -18.88
C ALA A 120 0.57 14.41 -18.11
N HIS A 121 -0.37 15.14 -18.70
CA HIS A 121 -1.04 16.29 -18.10
C HIS A 121 -2.43 15.97 -17.59
N MET A 122 -2.79 14.67 -17.46
CA MET A 122 -4.10 14.16 -17.06
C MET A 122 -5.25 14.59 -17.99
N GLN A 123 -4.92 15.07 -19.20
CA GLN A 123 -5.89 15.39 -20.23
C GLN A 123 -6.30 14.11 -20.97
N THR A 124 -7.59 13.95 -21.23
CA THR A 124 -8.11 12.88 -22.07
C THR A 124 -7.80 13.15 -23.54
N ASN A 125 -8.15 12.25 -24.45
CA ASN A 125 -8.08 12.49 -25.89
C ASN A 125 -9.04 13.62 -26.37
N VAL A 126 -9.97 14.06 -25.50
CA VAL A 126 -10.89 15.16 -25.80
C VAL A 126 -10.35 16.45 -25.16
N PRO A 127 -10.02 17.50 -25.97
CA PRO A 127 -9.49 18.75 -25.46
C PRO A 127 -10.40 19.38 -24.39
N GLY A 128 -9.78 19.84 -23.29
CA GLY A 128 -10.51 20.48 -22.18
C GLY A 128 -11.20 19.51 -21.21
N ILE A 129 -11.07 18.19 -21.41
CA ILE A 129 -11.56 17.17 -20.47
C ILE A 129 -10.37 16.48 -19.83
N TYR A 130 -10.35 16.48 -18.50
CA TYR A 130 -9.31 15.87 -17.66
C TYR A 130 -9.93 14.76 -16.83
N ALA A 131 -9.10 13.79 -16.43
CA ALA A 131 -9.48 12.75 -15.47
C ALA A 131 -8.35 12.54 -14.45
N ILE A 132 -8.72 12.34 -13.19
CA ILE A 132 -7.81 12.19 -12.06
C ILE A 132 -8.28 11.08 -11.12
N GLY A 133 -7.43 10.68 -10.20
CA GLY A 133 -7.76 9.78 -9.10
C GLY A 133 -7.97 8.33 -9.52
N ASP A 134 -8.95 7.69 -8.91
CA ASP A 134 -9.20 6.24 -9.02
C ASP A 134 -9.64 5.78 -10.41
N VAL A 135 -10.11 6.71 -11.26
CA VAL A 135 -10.58 6.40 -12.62
C VAL A 135 -9.48 6.38 -13.67
N ILE A 136 -8.26 6.77 -13.32
CA ILE A 136 -7.08 6.73 -14.20
C ILE A 136 -6.03 5.73 -13.69
N ARG A 137 -4.91 5.64 -14.40
CA ARG A 137 -3.76 4.78 -14.02
C ARG A 137 -3.13 5.19 -12.68
N GLY A 138 -2.41 4.26 -12.07
CA GLY A 138 -1.66 4.45 -10.82
C GLY A 138 -2.40 3.93 -9.58
N ALA A 139 -1.91 4.31 -8.41
CA ALA A 139 -2.47 3.90 -7.13
C ALA A 139 -3.83 4.56 -6.86
N MET A 140 -4.75 3.80 -6.28
CA MET A 140 -6.07 4.31 -5.87
C MET A 140 -5.98 4.88 -4.46
N LEU A 141 -5.43 6.10 -4.34
CA LEU A 141 -5.16 6.80 -3.08
C LEU A 141 -5.72 8.21 -3.13
N ALA A 142 -6.40 8.64 -2.07
CA ALA A 142 -7.03 9.94 -1.98
C ALA A 142 -6.01 11.09 -2.14
N HIS A 143 -4.89 11.04 -1.43
CA HIS A 143 -3.84 12.05 -1.54
C HIS A 143 -3.17 12.10 -2.94
N LYS A 144 -3.08 10.97 -3.66
CA LYS A 144 -2.69 11.01 -5.08
C LYS A 144 -3.70 11.79 -5.92
N ALA A 145 -5.00 11.55 -5.70
CA ALA A 145 -6.05 12.25 -6.43
C ALA A 145 -6.08 13.76 -6.13
N GLU A 146 -5.78 14.15 -4.89
CA GLU A 146 -5.65 15.55 -4.47
C GLU A 146 -4.49 16.24 -5.20
N GLU A 147 -3.30 15.63 -5.23
CA GLU A 147 -2.14 16.13 -5.97
C GLU A 147 -2.43 16.26 -7.47
N GLU A 148 -3.08 15.26 -8.06
CA GLU A 148 -3.49 15.30 -9.46
C GLU A 148 -4.51 16.41 -9.73
N GLY A 149 -5.43 16.68 -8.79
CA GLY A 149 -6.38 17.77 -8.88
C GLY A 149 -5.70 19.15 -8.86
N MET A 150 -4.74 19.35 -7.97
CA MET A 150 -3.93 20.57 -7.92
C MET A 150 -3.14 20.74 -9.20
N PHE A 151 -2.48 19.68 -9.68
CA PHE A 151 -1.73 19.67 -10.93
C PHE A 151 -2.59 20.10 -12.11
N VAL A 152 -3.81 19.57 -12.26
CA VAL A 152 -4.73 19.94 -13.34
C VAL A 152 -5.15 21.39 -13.23
N ALA A 153 -5.49 21.87 -12.03
CA ALA A 153 -5.89 23.25 -11.79
C ALA A 153 -4.77 24.24 -12.17
N GLU A 154 -3.54 23.96 -11.75
CA GLU A 154 -2.36 24.77 -12.06
C GLU A 154 -2.02 24.74 -13.57
N THR A 155 -2.17 23.58 -14.22
CA THR A 155 -1.99 23.43 -15.67
C THR A 155 -3.00 24.28 -16.45
N ILE A 156 -4.27 24.30 -16.04
CA ILE A 156 -5.34 25.09 -16.69
C ILE A 156 -5.03 26.59 -16.63
N VAL A 157 -4.43 27.07 -15.54
CA VAL A 157 -4.05 28.50 -15.42
C VAL A 157 -2.66 28.82 -16.00
N GLY A 158 -2.05 27.86 -16.71
CA GLY A 158 -0.80 28.05 -17.46
C GLY A 158 0.47 27.93 -16.62
N GLN A 159 0.40 27.36 -15.41
CA GLN A 159 1.57 27.00 -14.62
C GLN A 159 2.20 25.71 -15.15
N LYS A 160 3.36 25.33 -14.62
CA LYS A 160 4.09 24.12 -14.95
C LYS A 160 4.27 23.26 -13.70
N PRO A 161 3.19 22.64 -13.20
CA PRO A 161 3.27 21.80 -12.02
C PRO A 161 4.07 20.51 -12.27
N HIS A 162 4.48 19.86 -11.17
CA HIS A 162 5.18 18.59 -11.19
C HIS A 162 4.62 17.67 -10.12
N ILE A 163 4.47 16.39 -10.44
CA ILE A 163 4.16 15.33 -9.48
C ILE A 163 5.23 14.24 -9.60
N ASN A 164 5.86 13.91 -8.49
CA ASN A 164 6.72 12.75 -8.40
C ASN A 164 5.94 11.56 -7.82
N TYR A 165 5.40 10.71 -8.69
CA TYR A 165 4.61 9.54 -8.27
C TYR A 165 5.39 8.54 -7.41
N LEU A 166 6.73 8.54 -7.50
CA LEU A 166 7.56 7.69 -6.64
C LEU A 166 7.50 8.12 -5.17
N LEU A 167 7.21 9.39 -4.91
CA LEU A 167 7.16 9.98 -3.57
C LEU A 167 5.74 10.02 -2.97
N ILE A 168 4.76 9.43 -3.61
CA ILE A 168 3.43 9.24 -3.04
C ILE A 168 3.48 8.06 -2.07
N PRO A 169 3.36 8.28 -0.74
CA PRO A 169 3.49 7.21 0.23
C PRO A 169 2.27 6.29 0.23
N GLY A 170 2.51 4.99 0.38
CA GLY A 170 1.47 4.01 0.68
C GLY A 170 1.39 3.76 2.19
N VAL A 171 0.17 3.70 2.74
CA VAL A 171 -0.07 3.48 4.17
C VAL A 171 -1.08 2.37 4.39
N VAL A 172 -0.91 1.60 5.47
CA VAL A 172 -1.87 0.61 5.99
C VAL A 172 -2.17 0.96 7.44
N TYR A 173 -3.41 1.30 7.73
CA TYR A 173 -3.86 1.75 9.05
C TYR A 173 -4.24 0.58 9.96
N THR A 174 -3.33 -0.36 10.12
CA THR A 174 -3.38 -1.38 11.16
C THR A 174 -2.74 -0.86 12.45
N TRP A 175 -2.63 -1.69 13.49
CA TRP A 175 -1.76 -1.42 14.63
C TRP A 175 -0.84 -2.61 14.87
N PRO A 176 0.48 -2.46 14.69
CA PRO A 176 1.18 -1.23 14.25
C PRO A 176 0.79 -0.82 12.82
N GLU A 177 0.96 0.47 12.51
CA GLU A 177 0.79 1.02 11.17
C GLU A 177 1.95 0.59 10.25
N VAL A 178 1.68 0.59 8.94
CA VAL A 178 2.69 0.31 7.92
C VAL A 178 2.73 1.47 6.94
N ALA A 179 3.90 1.93 6.55
CA ALA A 179 4.05 2.90 5.47
C ALA A 179 5.31 2.64 4.65
N GLY A 180 5.28 3.06 3.40
CA GLY A 180 6.42 3.01 2.51
C GLY A 180 6.35 4.09 1.45
N VAL A 181 7.52 4.60 1.05
CA VAL A 181 7.71 5.57 -0.02
C VAL A 181 8.96 5.21 -0.81
N GLY A 182 8.98 5.53 -2.09
CA GLY A 182 10.08 5.21 -2.99
C GLY A 182 10.07 3.76 -3.48
N TYR A 183 11.22 3.29 -3.93
CA TYR A 183 11.38 1.92 -4.43
C TYR A 183 11.39 0.90 -3.30
N THR A 184 10.76 -0.25 -3.53
CA THR A 184 10.95 -1.43 -2.66
C THR A 184 12.28 -2.09 -2.97
N GLU A 185 12.76 -2.91 -2.04
CA GLU A 185 14.00 -3.68 -2.25
C GLU A 185 13.88 -4.64 -3.44
N GLU A 186 12.68 -5.19 -3.67
CA GLU A 186 12.39 -6.07 -4.80
C GLU A 186 12.49 -5.33 -6.14
N GLN A 187 11.95 -4.10 -6.21
CA GLN A 187 12.03 -3.26 -7.40
C GLN A 187 13.47 -2.86 -7.73
N LEU A 188 14.29 -2.49 -6.73
CA LEU A 188 15.70 -2.18 -6.95
C LEU A 188 16.48 -3.40 -7.44
N LYS A 189 16.20 -4.60 -6.92
CA LYS A 189 16.80 -5.86 -7.40
C LYS A 189 16.42 -6.15 -8.85
N GLU A 190 15.15 -6.00 -9.19
CA GLU A 190 14.64 -6.23 -10.55
C GLU A 190 15.25 -5.24 -11.57
N GLN A 191 15.43 -3.98 -11.16
CA GLN A 191 16.06 -2.94 -11.97
C GLN A 191 17.58 -3.08 -12.08
N GLY A 192 18.20 -3.93 -11.25
CA GLY A 192 19.66 -4.04 -11.16
C GLY A 192 20.35 -2.81 -10.56
N THR A 193 19.60 -1.97 -9.83
CA THR A 193 20.14 -0.78 -9.16
C THR A 193 20.98 -1.18 -7.96
N ALA A 194 22.21 -0.66 -7.86
CA ALA A 194 23.09 -0.90 -6.72
C ALA A 194 22.63 -0.08 -5.50
N TYR A 195 22.29 -0.73 -4.41
CA TYR A 195 21.80 -0.09 -3.20
C TYR A 195 22.41 -0.71 -1.94
N LYS A 196 22.35 0.02 -0.85
CA LYS A 196 22.66 -0.44 0.51
C LYS A 196 21.40 -0.35 1.38
N VAL A 197 21.33 -1.22 2.39
CA VAL A 197 20.19 -1.34 3.29
C VAL A 197 20.60 -1.00 4.71
N GLY A 198 19.88 -0.07 5.35
CA GLY A 198 19.90 0.15 6.79
C GLY A 198 18.56 -0.26 7.40
N SER A 199 18.57 -0.94 8.55
CA SER A 199 17.34 -1.27 9.28
C SER A 199 17.54 -1.14 10.77
N PHE A 200 16.54 -0.54 11.44
CA PHE A 200 16.55 -0.36 12.89
C PHE A 200 15.24 -0.82 13.51
N PRO A 201 15.24 -1.81 14.43
CA PRO A 201 14.02 -2.31 15.05
C PRO A 201 13.58 -1.42 16.22
N PHE A 202 12.27 -1.16 16.36
CA PHE A 202 11.74 -0.35 17.46
C PHE A 202 12.06 -0.90 18.84
N LYS A 203 12.22 -2.21 19.01
CA LYS A 203 12.65 -2.82 20.29
C LYS A 203 13.99 -2.31 20.81
N ALA A 204 14.83 -1.71 19.95
CA ALA A 204 16.10 -1.10 20.32
C ALA A 204 15.96 0.39 20.69
N SER A 205 14.80 1.02 20.47
CA SER A 205 14.52 2.41 20.83
C SER A 205 14.08 2.51 22.28
N GLY A 206 14.71 3.40 23.06
CA GLY A 206 14.33 3.70 24.45
C GLY A 206 12.90 4.22 24.57
N ARG A 207 12.49 5.13 23.66
CA ARG A 207 11.12 5.67 23.61
C ARG A 207 10.09 4.59 23.32
N ALA A 208 10.35 3.71 22.35
CA ALA A 208 9.42 2.62 22.03
C ALA A 208 9.25 1.65 23.21
N ARG A 209 10.33 1.40 23.95
CA ARG A 209 10.28 0.60 25.18
C ARG A 209 9.47 1.27 26.30
N ALA A 210 9.64 2.59 26.45
CA ALA A 210 8.90 3.36 27.46
C ALA A 210 7.39 3.40 27.17
N SER A 211 6.99 3.48 25.90
CA SER A 211 5.59 3.46 25.48
C SER A 211 4.99 2.05 25.39
N GLY A 212 5.82 0.99 25.44
CA GLY A 212 5.37 -0.40 25.26
C GLY A 212 5.16 -0.83 23.80
N ASP A 213 5.38 0.06 22.82
CA ASP A 213 5.16 -0.16 21.39
C ASP A 213 6.47 -0.55 20.70
N THR A 214 6.91 -1.80 20.86
CA THR A 214 8.23 -2.27 20.41
C THR A 214 8.21 -3.10 19.12
N ASP A 215 7.04 -3.39 18.58
CA ASP A 215 6.93 -4.14 17.33
C ASP A 215 7.24 -3.26 16.12
N GLY A 216 7.98 -3.85 15.16
CA GLY A 216 8.28 -3.22 13.90
C GLY A 216 9.72 -2.70 13.76
N PHE A 217 9.93 -1.99 12.65
CA PHE A 217 11.25 -1.47 12.26
C PHE A 217 11.11 -0.30 11.27
N VAL A 218 12.21 0.44 11.10
CA VAL A 218 12.44 1.35 9.98
C VAL A 218 13.51 0.75 9.09
N LYS A 219 13.29 0.72 7.77
CA LYS A 219 14.22 0.25 6.73
C LYS A 219 14.44 1.37 5.73
N VAL A 220 15.70 1.69 5.45
CA VAL A 220 16.11 2.69 4.47
C VAL A 220 16.94 2.01 3.39
N LEU A 221 16.63 2.32 2.14
CA LEU A 221 17.35 1.90 0.95
C LEU A 221 18.05 3.13 0.37
N ALA A 222 19.36 3.09 0.19
CA ALA A 222 20.13 4.20 -0.35
C ALA A 222 21.06 3.74 -1.47
N ASP A 223 21.30 4.61 -2.45
CA ASP A 223 22.24 4.36 -3.53
C ASP A 223 23.66 4.15 -2.99
N THR A 224 24.39 3.19 -3.53
CA THR A 224 25.74 2.86 -3.04
C THR A 224 26.78 3.91 -3.36
N THR A 225 26.57 4.74 -4.37
CA THR A 225 27.52 5.74 -4.86
C THR A 225 27.21 7.13 -4.33
N THR A 226 25.96 7.56 -4.43
CA THR A 226 25.54 8.92 -4.07
C THR A 226 24.99 9.04 -2.65
N ASP A 227 24.67 7.92 -2.03
CA ASP A 227 23.96 7.84 -0.75
C ASP A 227 22.51 8.40 -0.78
N GLU A 228 22.01 8.80 -1.95
CA GLU A 228 20.63 9.28 -2.11
C GLU A 228 19.63 8.23 -1.62
N ILE A 229 18.62 8.65 -0.86
CA ILE A 229 17.60 7.75 -0.36
C ILE A 229 16.69 7.32 -1.52
N LEU A 230 16.62 6.03 -1.79
CA LEU A 230 15.83 5.41 -2.86
C LEU A 230 14.48 4.90 -2.39
N GLY A 231 14.36 4.60 -1.11
CA GLY A 231 13.11 4.13 -0.52
C GLY A 231 13.19 4.00 0.99
N VAL A 232 12.06 4.22 1.65
CA VAL A 232 11.92 4.09 3.11
C VAL A 232 10.66 3.28 3.40
N HIS A 233 10.80 2.25 4.25
CA HIS A 233 9.75 1.30 4.57
C HIS A 233 9.68 1.10 6.07
N MET A 234 8.53 1.35 6.66
CA MET A 234 8.35 1.38 8.10
C MET A 234 7.13 0.57 8.54
N ILE A 235 7.25 -0.08 9.67
CA ILE A 235 6.12 -0.66 10.40
C ILE A 235 6.32 -0.38 11.88
N GLY A 236 5.32 0.23 12.54
CA GLY A 236 5.42 0.63 13.93
C GLY A 236 4.30 1.56 14.36
N PRO A 237 4.38 2.14 15.55
CA PRO A 237 3.41 3.11 16.03
C PRO A 237 3.53 4.46 15.28
N ARG A 238 2.40 5.03 14.86
CA ARG A 238 2.31 6.35 14.22
C ARG A 238 3.17 6.51 12.96
N ILE A 239 3.36 5.44 12.23
CA ILE A 239 4.17 5.43 11.01
C ILE A 239 3.52 6.25 9.90
N ALA A 240 2.19 6.34 9.87
CA ALA A 240 1.45 7.18 8.94
C ALA A 240 1.82 8.66 9.05
N ASP A 241 2.16 9.14 10.25
CA ASP A 241 2.66 10.50 10.45
C ASP A 241 4.16 10.60 10.13
N LEU A 242 4.94 9.62 10.58
CA LEU A 242 6.41 9.64 10.47
C LEU A 242 6.91 9.51 9.03
N ILE A 243 6.15 8.89 8.13
CA ILE A 243 6.56 8.73 6.72
C ILE A 243 6.74 10.07 6.01
N ALA A 244 6.10 11.13 6.49
CA ALA A 244 6.22 12.47 5.91
C ALA A 244 7.66 13.03 5.99
N GLU A 245 8.43 12.66 7.02
CA GLU A 245 9.85 13.00 7.11
C GLU A 245 10.64 12.37 5.96
N ALA A 246 10.39 11.08 5.70
CA ALA A 246 11.04 10.37 4.59
C ALA A 246 10.65 10.95 3.23
N VAL A 247 9.36 11.27 3.01
CA VAL A 247 8.88 11.93 1.78
C VAL A 247 9.62 13.26 1.59
N THR A 248 9.70 14.09 2.64
CA THR A 248 10.39 15.38 2.58
C THR A 248 11.88 15.20 2.27
N ALA A 249 12.56 14.29 2.93
CA ALA A 249 13.97 14.02 2.66
C ALA A 249 14.20 13.58 1.21
N MET A 250 13.35 12.70 0.69
CA MET A 250 13.45 12.22 -0.69
C MET A 250 13.08 13.27 -1.73
N GLU A 251 12.12 14.17 -1.46
CA GLU A 251 11.77 15.29 -2.34
C GLU A 251 12.97 16.22 -2.55
N PHE A 252 13.75 16.47 -1.48
CA PHE A 252 14.98 17.25 -1.55
C PHE A 252 16.22 16.41 -1.91
N ARG A 253 16.05 15.14 -2.29
CA ARG A 253 17.13 14.23 -2.68
C ARG A 253 18.24 14.11 -1.63
N ALA A 254 17.83 14.06 -0.36
CA ALA A 254 18.76 13.91 0.74
C ALA A 254 19.49 12.56 0.70
N SER A 255 20.74 12.55 1.16
CA SER A 255 21.46 11.33 1.43
C SER A 255 21.00 10.68 2.74
N ALA A 256 21.23 9.38 2.89
CA ALA A 256 20.97 8.71 4.15
C ALA A 256 21.83 9.29 5.30
N GLU A 257 23.05 9.76 4.99
CA GLU A 257 23.92 10.45 5.94
C GLU A 257 23.34 11.78 6.41
N ASP A 258 22.71 12.58 5.53
CA ASP A 258 22.09 13.84 5.90
C ASP A 258 21.01 13.61 6.97
N VAL A 259 20.11 12.66 6.72
CA VAL A 259 19.04 12.32 7.68
C VAL A 259 19.62 11.76 8.99
N ALA A 260 20.64 10.91 8.92
CA ALA A 260 21.27 10.33 10.11
C ALA A 260 21.99 11.37 10.99
N ARG A 261 22.43 12.49 10.41
CA ARG A 261 23.10 13.59 11.13
C ARG A 261 22.16 14.66 11.65
N MET A 262 20.89 14.64 11.24
CA MET A 262 19.90 15.58 11.76
C MET A 262 19.64 15.32 13.25
N SER A 263 19.42 16.39 14.00
CA SER A 263 19.05 16.27 15.42
C SER A 263 17.57 15.92 15.55
N HIS A 264 17.32 14.74 16.10
CA HIS A 264 15.95 14.29 16.41
C HIS A 264 15.68 14.43 17.91
N ALA A 265 14.49 14.86 18.28
CA ALA A 265 14.07 14.95 19.67
C ALA A 265 13.91 13.55 20.28
N HIS A 266 14.25 13.43 21.57
CA HIS A 266 14.08 12.20 22.34
C HIS A 266 12.59 11.95 22.68
#